data_28cb8ab99c9b774547258f604d8e1159
#
_entry.id   28cb8ab99c9b774547258f604d8e1159
#
_cell.length_a   1.000
_cell.length_b   1.000
_cell.length_c   1.000
_cell.angle_alpha   90.00
_cell.angle_beta   90.00
_cell.angle_gamma   90.00
#
_symmetry.space_group_name_H-M   'P 1'
#
loop_
_entity.id
_entity.type
_entity.pdbx_description
1 polymer ?
#
loop_
_entity_poly.entity_id
_entity_poly.type
_entity_poly.pdbx_seq_one_letter_code
_entity_poly.pdbx_strand_id
1 'polypeptide(L)'
;KIWQDSYEDYCHAGHFQSDEHKKASRSILACKSGRLGINVSECTECGHMEFHKNSCRNRNCPNCQAVLKEVWVDQRRAEVMDAPYFHVVFTLPHELNPLMFCNQKLLYGLLHKCCAQTILELSADRKYLGAQPGIIQVLHTWNQELGYHVHMHCIISGGGLTTDHRIRRSSAKFFIPVRVLRDKFKGKYLSLLDACYQKGELVF
;
A
#
# COMPACT_ATOMS: atom_id res chain seq x y z
N LYS A 1 11.55 -19.64 -6.73
CA LYS A 1 12.87 -20.30 -6.81
C LYS A 1 13.78 -19.81 -5.70
N ILE A 2 14.21 -18.52 -5.67
CA ILE A 2 15.14 -17.98 -4.63
C ILE A 2 14.69 -18.37 -3.22
N TRP A 3 13.40 -18.18 -2.87
CA TRP A 3 12.88 -18.51 -1.55
C TRP A 3 12.96 -20.01 -1.25
N GLN A 4 12.75 -20.86 -2.24
CA GLN A 4 12.85 -22.32 -2.09
C GLN A 4 14.29 -22.77 -1.88
N ASP A 5 15.21 -22.11 -2.57
CA ASP A 5 16.63 -22.50 -2.58
C ASP A 5 17.37 -22.00 -1.31
N SER A 6 16.92 -20.89 -0.69
CA SER A 6 17.68 -20.18 0.36
C SER A 6 16.95 -20.11 1.72
N TYR A 7 15.74 -20.61 1.83
CA TYR A 7 14.97 -20.46 3.09
C TYR A 7 15.54 -21.26 4.26
N GLU A 8 16.04 -22.46 4.00
CA GLU A 8 16.65 -23.30 5.03
C GLU A 8 17.94 -22.69 5.55
N ASP A 9 18.78 -22.17 4.66
CA ASP A 9 20.02 -21.46 5.05
C ASP A 9 19.73 -20.21 5.86
N TYR A 10 18.69 -19.45 5.49
CA TYR A 10 18.21 -18.30 6.25
C TYR A 10 17.77 -18.69 7.68
N CYS A 11 17.07 -19.83 7.82
CA CYS A 11 16.68 -20.35 9.11
C CYS A 11 17.88 -20.80 9.96
N HIS A 12 18.84 -21.50 9.35
CA HIS A 12 20.06 -21.98 10.03
C HIS A 12 20.97 -20.83 10.47
N ALA A 13 20.98 -19.71 9.76
CA ALA A 13 21.69 -18.49 10.13
C ALA A 13 21.14 -17.80 11.40
N GLY A 14 20.08 -18.34 12.01
CA GLY A 14 19.53 -17.86 13.29
C GLY A 14 18.75 -16.57 13.21
N HIS A 15 18.29 -16.16 12.03
CA HIS A 15 17.45 -14.96 11.89
C HIS A 15 16.10 -15.12 12.60
N PHE A 16 15.75 -14.10 13.38
CA PHE A 16 14.46 -14.08 14.09
C PHE A 16 13.29 -14.10 13.11
N GLN A 17 12.34 -14.97 13.37
CA GLN A 17 11.09 -15.05 12.61
C GLN A 17 9.91 -15.15 13.57
N SER A 18 8.94 -14.26 13.43
CA SER A 18 7.64 -14.40 14.09
C SER A 18 6.87 -15.61 13.53
N ASP A 19 5.84 -16.05 14.24
CA ASP A 19 5.00 -17.16 13.78
C ASP A 19 4.27 -16.80 12.47
N GLU A 20 3.92 -15.53 12.28
CA GLU A 20 3.35 -15.03 11.02
C GLU A 20 4.35 -15.15 9.88
N HIS A 21 5.62 -14.81 10.09
CA HIS A 21 6.68 -14.98 9.09
C HIS A 21 6.85 -16.44 8.70
N LYS A 22 6.91 -17.35 9.69
CA LYS A 22 7.00 -18.80 9.45
C LYS A 22 5.78 -19.34 8.69
N LYS A 23 4.58 -18.86 9.04
CA LYS A 23 3.33 -19.23 8.36
C LYS A 23 3.32 -18.75 6.91
N ALA A 24 3.71 -17.50 6.66
CA ALA A 24 3.80 -16.95 5.29
C ALA A 24 4.83 -17.72 4.46
N SER A 25 6.03 -17.99 5.02
CA SER A 25 7.10 -18.75 4.36
C SER A 25 6.65 -20.15 3.97
N ARG A 26 6.05 -20.90 4.88
CA ARG A 26 5.48 -22.23 4.59
C ARG A 26 4.43 -22.18 3.49
N SER A 27 3.56 -21.19 3.51
CA SER A 27 2.55 -20.99 2.48
C SER A 27 3.17 -20.73 1.09
N ILE A 28 4.19 -19.86 1.02
CA ILE A 28 4.89 -19.53 -0.22
C ILE A 28 5.62 -20.75 -0.78
N LEU A 29 6.33 -21.51 0.09
CA LEU A 29 7.03 -22.74 -0.31
C LEU A 29 6.08 -23.83 -0.82
N ALA A 30 4.88 -23.92 -0.27
CA ALA A 30 3.86 -24.86 -0.69
C ALA A 30 3.11 -24.42 -1.97
N CYS A 31 3.23 -23.14 -2.37
CA CYS A 31 2.47 -22.58 -3.50
C CYS A 31 2.85 -23.23 -4.82
N LYS A 32 1.84 -23.75 -5.53
CA LYS A 32 2.02 -24.45 -6.84
C LYS A 32 2.99 -25.64 -6.78
N SER A 33 3.29 -26.18 -5.60
CA SER A 33 4.13 -27.38 -5.45
C SER A 33 3.35 -28.70 -5.55
N GLY A 34 2.03 -28.65 -5.41
CA GLY A 34 1.15 -29.81 -5.24
C GLY A 34 0.85 -30.14 -3.77
N ARG A 35 1.60 -29.59 -2.80
CA ARG A 35 1.37 -29.80 -1.35
C ARG A 35 0.01 -29.27 -0.86
N LEU A 36 -0.58 -28.32 -1.59
CA LEU A 36 -1.90 -27.74 -1.30
C LEU A 36 -3.04 -28.43 -2.07
N GLY A 37 -2.77 -29.60 -2.66
CA GLY A 37 -3.70 -30.30 -3.50
C GLY A 37 -3.57 -29.93 -4.99
N ILE A 38 -4.26 -30.71 -5.81
CA ILE A 38 -4.28 -30.57 -7.28
C ILE A 38 -5.74 -30.64 -7.70
N ASN A 39 -6.17 -29.71 -8.55
CA ASN A 39 -7.43 -29.79 -9.27
C ASN A 39 -7.18 -30.53 -10.60
N VAL A 40 -8.07 -31.41 -10.94
CA VAL A 40 -8.05 -32.17 -12.19
C VAL A 40 -9.28 -31.75 -13.01
N SER A 41 -9.06 -31.35 -14.24
CA SER A 41 -10.10 -31.06 -15.21
C SER A 41 -10.00 -32.06 -16.34
N GLU A 42 -11.13 -32.65 -16.76
CA GLU A 42 -11.22 -33.58 -17.87
C GLU A 42 -12.08 -32.98 -18.99
N CYS A 43 -11.57 -33.00 -20.21
CA CYS A 43 -12.34 -32.61 -21.38
C CYS A 43 -13.42 -33.67 -21.68
N THR A 44 -14.66 -33.24 -21.68
CA THR A 44 -15.81 -34.16 -21.95
C THR A 44 -15.85 -34.66 -23.36
N GLU A 45 -15.16 -34.04 -24.32
CA GLU A 45 -15.16 -34.47 -25.73
C GLU A 45 -14.02 -35.42 -26.07
N CYS A 46 -12.81 -35.21 -25.54
CA CYS A 46 -11.63 -35.99 -25.92
C CYS A 46 -10.95 -36.71 -24.73
N GLY A 47 -11.47 -36.57 -23.51
CA GLY A 47 -10.91 -37.23 -22.33
C GLY A 47 -9.54 -36.64 -21.89
N HIS A 48 -9.07 -35.53 -22.49
CA HIS A 48 -7.80 -34.91 -22.09
C HIS A 48 -7.89 -34.42 -20.67
N MET A 49 -6.90 -34.74 -19.84
CA MET A 49 -6.82 -34.37 -18.44
C MET A 49 -5.79 -33.26 -18.21
N GLU A 50 -6.19 -32.18 -17.53
CA GLU A 50 -5.31 -31.12 -17.08
C GLU A 50 -5.18 -31.12 -15.56
N PHE A 51 -3.94 -30.93 -15.05
CA PHE A 51 -3.62 -30.93 -13.64
C PHE A 51 -3.19 -29.54 -13.18
N HIS A 52 -3.97 -28.93 -12.32
CA HIS A 52 -3.71 -27.60 -11.79
C HIS A 52 -3.34 -27.65 -10.31
N LYS A 53 -2.06 -27.40 -10.00
CA LYS A 53 -1.59 -27.31 -8.61
C LYS A 53 -2.17 -26.09 -7.91
N ASN A 54 -2.70 -26.27 -6.69
CA ASN A 54 -3.35 -25.20 -5.93
C ASN A 54 -2.39 -24.09 -5.50
N SER A 55 -2.92 -22.87 -5.44
CA SER A 55 -2.25 -21.67 -4.99
C SER A 55 -2.42 -21.47 -3.49
N CYS A 56 -1.43 -20.89 -2.80
CA CYS A 56 -1.50 -20.64 -1.36
C CYS A 56 -2.40 -19.44 -0.99
N ARG A 57 -2.75 -18.59 -1.93
CA ARG A 57 -3.53 -17.35 -1.76
C ARG A 57 -2.98 -16.40 -0.69
N ASN A 58 -1.73 -16.60 -0.26
CA ASN A 58 -1.10 -15.72 0.72
C ASN A 58 -0.80 -14.35 0.10
N ARG A 59 -1.09 -13.27 0.83
CA ARG A 59 -0.86 -11.90 0.35
C ARG A 59 0.62 -11.56 0.10
N ASN A 60 1.53 -12.31 0.70
CA ASN A 60 2.98 -12.12 0.51
C ASN A 60 3.55 -13.02 -0.60
N CYS A 61 2.73 -13.86 -1.22
CA CYS A 61 3.19 -14.76 -2.26
C CYS A 61 3.27 -14.06 -3.62
N PRO A 62 4.46 -13.93 -4.23
CA PRO A 62 4.61 -13.24 -5.51
C PRO A 62 3.81 -13.91 -6.64
N ASN A 63 3.68 -15.23 -6.64
CA ASN A 63 2.89 -15.94 -7.64
C ASN A 63 1.38 -15.63 -7.52
N CYS A 64 0.85 -15.63 -6.28
CA CYS A 64 -0.57 -15.36 -6.06
C CYS A 64 -0.92 -13.89 -6.29
N GLN A 65 0.01 -12.99 -5.96
CA GLN A 65 -0.23 -11.55 -6.11
C GLN A 65 -0.02 -11.04 -7.53
N ALA A 66 0.73 -11.75 -8.39
CA ALA A 66 0.97 -11.32 -9.76
C ALA A 66 -0.34 -11.08 -10.53
N VAL A 67 -1.25 -12.07 -10.55
CA VAL A 67 -2.54 -11.94 -11.24
C VAL A 67 -3.42 -10.86 -10.60
N LEU A 68 -3.50 -10.84 -9.26
CA LEU A 68 -4.29 -9.84 -8.55
C LEU A 68 -3.79 -8.41 -8.82
N LYS A 69 -2.47 -8.25 -8.91
CA LYS A 69 -1.84 -6.97 -9.27
C LYS A 69 -2.24 -6.53 -10.68
N GLU A 70 -2.17 -7.43 -11.67
CA GLU A 70 -2.53 -7.09 -13.06
C GLU A 70 -4.01 -6.70 -13.15
N VAL A 71 -4.92 -7.47 -12.55
CA VAL A 71 -6.35 -7.12 -12.49
C VAL A 71 -6.57 -5.76 -11.84
N TRP A 72 -5.88 -5.47 -10.74
CA TRP A 72 -5.97 -4.16 -10.08
C TRP A 72 -5.45 -3.02 -10.96
N VAL A 73 -4.32 -3.23 -11.64
CA VAL A 73 -3.74 -2.24 -12.57
C VAL A 73 -4.68 -1.95 -13.72
N ASP A 74 -5.29 -2.99 -14.32
CA ASP A 74 -6.22 -2.80 -15.43
C ASP A 74 -7.49 -2.06 -15.00
N GLN A 75 -8.01 -2.35 -13.81
CA GLN A 75 -9.12 -1.59 -13.23
C GLN A 75 -8.75 -0.12 -13.04
N ARG A 76 -7.55 0.17 -12.50
CA ARG A 76 -7.11 1.56 -12.32
C ARG A 76 -6.87 2.27 -13.65
N ARG A 77 -6.36 1.56 -14.66
CA ARG A 77 -6.21 2.13 -16.02
C ARG A 77 -7.54 2.54 -16.64
N ALA A 78 -8.59 1.77 -16.41
CA ALA A 78 -9.93 2.10 -16.91
C ALA A 78 -10.54 3.34 -16.22
N GLU A 79 -10.06 3.71 -15.03
CA GLU A 79 -10.53 4.87 -14.25
C GLU A 79 -9.67 6.14 -14.49
N VAL A 80 -8.60 6.05 -15.29
CA VAL A 80 -7.71 7.19 -15.54
C VAL A 80 -8.46 8.28 -16.28
N MET A 81 -8.51 9.46 -15.66
CA MET A 81 -9.08 10.67 -16.28
C MET A 81 -8.06 11.34 -17.19
N ASP A 82 -8.54 12.06 -18.20
CA ASP A 82 -7.71 12.96 -19.00
C ASP A 82 -7.35 14.22 -18.18
N ALA A 83 -6.41 14.05 -17.23
CA ALA A 83 -5.90 15.08 -16.34
C ALA A 83 -4.44 14.75 -15.97
N PRO A 84 -3.63 15.73 -15.55
CA PRO A 84 -2.30 15.44 -15.01
C PRO A 84 -2.43 14.61 -13.71
N TYR A 85 -1.39 13.83 -13.40
CA TYR A 85 -1.29 13.11 -12.14
C TYR A 85 -0.03 13.52 -11.40
N PHE A 86 -0.15 13.60 -10.07
CA PHE A 86 0.96 13.99 -9.21
C PHE A 86 1.29 12.86 -8.24
N HIS A 87 2.59 12.58 -8.13
CA HIS A 87 3.10 11.64 -7.14
C HIS A 87 3.63 12.43 -5.94
N VAL A 88 3.01 12.25 -4.80
CA VAL A 88 3.39 12.89 -3.53
C VAL A 88 3.79 11.82 -2.53
N VAL A 89 4.92 12.01 -1.86
CA VAL A 89 5.38 11.11 -0.81
C VAL A 89 5.38 11.83 0.52
N PHE A 90 4.66 11.27 1.50
CA PHE A 90 4.68 11.73 2.88
C PHE A 90 5.60 10.80 3.69
N THR A 91 6.66 11.36 4.25
CA THR A 91 7.63 10.64 5.07
C THR A 91 7.51 11.06 6.53
N LEU A 92 7.80 10.14 7.43
CA LEU A 92 7.93 10.40 8.86
C LEU A 92 9.42 10.38 9.26
N PRO A 93 9.82 11.14 10.28
CA PRO A 93 11.18 11.08 10.80
C PRO A 93 11.47 9.69 11.37
N HIS A 94 12.71 9.24 11.22
CA HIS A 94 13.14 7.88 11.62
C HIS A 94 13.02 7.64 13.14
N GLU A 95 13.04 8.70 13.94
CA GLU A 95 12.86 8.65 15.38
C GLU A 95 11.50 8.09 15.78
N LEU A 96 10.50 8.18 14.90
CA LEU A 96 9.18 7.58 15.11
C LEU A 96 9.11 6.11 14.76
N ASN A 97 10.13 5.53 14.13
CA ASN A 97 10.12 4.14 13.69
C ASN A 97 9.82 3.13 14.83
N PRO A 98 10.43 3.22 16.03
CA PRO A 98 10.12 2.30 17.13
C PRO A 98 8.65 2.38 17.55
N LEU A 99 8.12 3.60 17.68
CA LEU A 99 6.72 3.82 18.03
C LEU A 99 5.77 3.28 16.94
N MET A 100 6.09 3.52 15.67
CA MET A 100 5.33 3.00 14.53
C MET A 100 5.32 1.46 14.52
N PHE A 101 6.45 0.84 14.84
CA PHE A 101 6.60 -0.61 14.84
C PHE A 101 5.75 -1.28 15.93
N CYS A 102 5.70 -0.71 17.13
CA CYS A 102 4.88 -1.22 18.23
C CYS A 102 3.38 -0.95 18.05
N ASN A 103 2.99 0.06 17.25
CA ASN A 103 1.61 0.51 17.09
C ASN A 103 1.12 0.49 15.63
N GLN A 104 1.52 -0.51 14.85
CA GLN A 104 1.33 -0.54 13.39
C GLN A 104 -0.12 -0.25 12.97
N LYS A 105 -1.09 -1.00 13.51
CA LYS A 105 -2.51 -0.85 13.12
C LYS A 105 -3.04 0.57 13.34
N LEU A 106 -2.74 1.14 14.51
CA LEU A 106 -3.19 2.46 14.89
C LEU A 106 -2.51 3.54 14.06
N LEU A 107 -1.17 3.54 14.04
CA LEU A 107 -0.39 4.63 13.44
C LEU A 107 -0.33 4.57 11.91
N TYR A 108 -0.45 3.39 11.29
CA TYR A 108 -0.63 3.30 9.84
C TYR A 108 -2.00 3.86 9.42
N GLY A 109 -3.06 3.54 10.17
CA GLY A 109 -4.38 4.12 9.96
C GLY A 109 -4.38 5.65 10.12
N LEU A 110 -3.67 6.15 11.13
CA LEU A 110 -3.50 7.59 11.36
C LEU A 110 -2.76 8.25 10.20
N LEU A 111 -1.68 7.64 9.70
CA LEU A 111 -0.92 8.13 8.55
C LEU A 111 -1.81 8.20 7.29
N HIS A 112 -2.55 7.14 6.98
CA HIS A 112 -3.51 7.14 5.87
C HIS A 112 -4.51 8.29 5.98
N LYS A 113 -5.13 8.44 7.16
CA LYS A 113 -6.10 9.51 7.43
C LYS A 113 -5.47 10.90 7.25
N CYS A 114 -4.29 11.13 7.82
CA CYS A 114 -3.58 12.41 7.72
C CYS A 114 -3.26 12.79 6.27
N CYS A 115 -2.70 11.85 5.50
CA CYS A 115 -2.37 12.08 4.09
C CYS A 115 -3.62 12.43 3.27
N ALA A 116 -4.68 11.62 3.40
CA ALA A 116 -5.94 11.86 2.69
C ALA A 116 -6.54 13.22 3.05
N GLN A 117 -6.69 13.53 4.33
CA GLN A 117 -7.25 14.81 4.79
C GLN A 117 -6.40 16.01 4.36
N THR A 118 -5.08 15.89 4.39
CA THR A 118 -4.18 16.96 3.94
C THR A 118 -4.41 17.27 2.46
N ILE A 119 -4.45 16.24 1.62
CA ILE A 119 -4.65 16.39 0.19
C ILE A 119 -6.05 16.94 -0.10
N LEU A 120 -7.10 16.36 0.49
CA LEU A 120 -8.49 16.76 0.23
C LEU A 120 -8.77 18.19 0.66
N GLU A 121 -8.33 18.60 1.86
CA GLU A 121 -8.56 19.96 2.35
C GLU A 121 -7.83 21.02 1.52
N LEU A 122 -6.57 20.75 1.13
CA LEU A 122 -5.83 21.68 0.30
C LEU A 122 -6.38 21.70 -1.13
N SER A 123 -6.79 20.55 -1.66
CA SER A 123 -7.38 20.48 -3.01
C SER A 123 -8.74 21.18 -3.10
N ALA A 124 -9.50 21.24 -2.01
CA ALA A 124 -10.78 21.97 -1.97
C ALA A 124 -10.61 23.48 -2.12
N ASP A 125 -9.44 24.03 -1.77
CA ASP A 125 -9.14 25.45 -1.95
C ASP A 125 -9.04 25.80 -3.44
N ARG A 126 -9.81 26.81 -3.87
CA ARG A 126 -9.81 27.32 -5.25
C ARG A 126 -8.45 27.84 -5.71
N LYS A 127 -7.57 28.21 -4.77
CA LYS A 127 -6.20 28.61 -5.06
C LYS A 127 -5.37 27.49 -5.70
N TYR A 128 -5.72 26.21 -5.39
CA TYR A 128 -5.02 25.06 -5.92
C TYR A 128 -5.88 24.33 -6.98
N LEU A 129 -6.76 23.45 -6.56
CA LEU A 129 -7.64 22.72 -7.49
C LEU A 129 -9.09 23.25 -7.42
N GLY A 130 -9.62 23.54 -6.23
CA GLY A 130 -11.01 23.91 -6.01
C GLY A 130 -11.98 22.78 -6.32
N ALA A 131 -11.55 21.53 -6.15
CA ALA A 131 -12.32 20.31 -6.42
C ALA A 131 -11.78 19.15 -5.58
N GLN A 132 -12.56 18.09 -5.47
CA GLN A 132 -12.17 16.84 -4.82
C GLN A 132 -11.45 15.93 -5.82
N PRO A 133 -10.14 15.66 -5.67
CA PRO A 133 -9.39 14.78 -6.54
C PRO A 133 -9.61 13.31 -6.21
N GLY A 134 -9.27 12.42 -7.16
CA GLY A 134 -9.02 11.01 -6.89
C GLY A 134 -7.66 10.82 -6.22
N ILE A 135 -7.58 9.92 -5.23
CA ILE A 135 -6.35 9.65 -4.50
C ILE A 135 -6.16 8.14 -4.36
N ILE A 136 -4.99 7.64 -4.76
CA ILE A 136 -4.53 6.29 -4.44
C ILE A 136 -3.40 6.41 -3.43
N GLN A 137 -3.50 5.68 -2.32
CA GLN A 137 -2.48 5.67 -1.27
C GLN A 137 -1.88 4.27 -1.14
N VAL A 138 -0.55 4.20 -1.15
CA VAL A 138 0.21 2.97 -0.96
C VAL A 138 1.20 3.15 0.18
N LEU A 139 1.00 2.38 1.25
CA LEU A 139 1.90 2.38 2.39
C LEU A 139 3.15 1.56 2.07
N HIS A 140 4.31 2.17 2.25
CA HIS A 140 5.59 1.47 2.30
C HIS A 140 6.16 1.50 3.71
N THR A 141 6.79 0.41 4.12
CA THR A 141 7.38 0.25 5.47
C THR A 141 8.88 -0.05 5.40
N TRP A 142 9.51 0.15 4.24
CA TRP A 142 10.94 -0.12 4.01
C TRP A 142 11.58 0.99 3.17
N ASN A 143 12.88 1.20 3.36
CA ASN A 143 13.72 2.03 2.52
C ASN A 143 14.41 1.20 1.41
N GLN A 144 15.30 1.80 0.62
CA GLN A 144 16.03 1.12 -0.45
C GLN A 144 16.95 0.00 0.05
N GLU A 145 17.40 0.07 1.30
CA GLU A 145 18.25 -0.93 1.97
C GLU A 145 17.42 -1.98 2.70
N LEU A 146 16.09 -2.00 2.51
CA LEU A 146 15.12 -2.85 3.18
C LEU A 146 15.03 -2.62 4.71
N GLY A 147 15.62 -1.53 5.22
CA GLY A 147 15.44 -1.09 6.60
C GLY A 147 14.02 -0.57 6.85
N TYR A 148 13.55 -0.70 8.08
CA TYR A 148 12.21 -0.23 8.44
C TYR A 148 12.12 1.30 8.34
N HIS A 149 11.26 1.78 7.45
CA HIS A 149 11.02 3.18 7.20
C HIS A 149 9.60 3.39 6.66
N VAL A 150 8.75 4.01 7.46
CA VAL A 150 7.33 4.18 7.14
C VAL A 150 7.11 5.45 6.32
N HIS A 151 6.52 5.30 5.15
CA HIS A 151 6.14 6.42 4.28
C HIS A 151 4.95 6.07 3.40
N MET A 152 4.24 7.09 2.93
CA MET A 152 3.03 6.96 2.14
C MET A 152 3.25 7.53 0.75
N HIS A 153 3.11 6.70 -0.27
CA HIS A 153 3.02 7.13 -1.65
C HIS A 153 1.58 7.47 -2.00
N CYS A 154 1.36 8.66 -2.55
CA CYS A 154 0.05 9.11 -2.99
C CYS A 154 0.10 9.44 -4.47
N ILE A 155 -0.75 8.82 -5.28
CA ILE A 155 -1.04 9.23 -6.66
C ILE A 155 -2.31 10.06 -6.61
N ILE A 156 -2.24 11.29 -7.07
CA ILE A 156 -3.33 12.28 -6.96
C ILE A 156 -3.69 12.76 -8.35
N SER A 157 -4.97 12.70 -8.73
CA SER A 157 -5.39 13.29 -9.97
C SER A 157 -5.32 14.83 -9.89
N GLY A 158 -4.73 15.46 -10.89
CA GLY A 158 -4.80 16.92 -11.11
C GLY A 158 -6.14 17.35 -11.71
N GLY A 159 -7.16 16.54 -11.55
CA GLY A 159 -8.54 16.81 -11.86
C GLY A 159 -9.45 16.31 -10.77
N GLY A 160 -10.61 16.89 -10.61
CA GLY A 160 -11.55 16.49 -9.57
C GLY A 160 -12.94 17.03 -9.79
N LEU A 161 -13.87 16.60 -8.94
CA LEU A 161 -15.26 16.99 -8.96
C LEU A 161 -15.47 18.18 -8.00
N THR A 162 -16.04 19.25 -8.52
CA THR A 162 -16.45 20.42 -7.73
C THR A 162 -17.73 20.14 -6.98
N THR A 163 -18.10 21.00 -6.01
CA THR A 163 -19.34 20.88 -5.26
C THR A 163 -20.61 21.03 -6.12
N ASP A 164 -20.50 21.69 -7.28
CA ASP A 164 -21.56 21.81 -8.29
C ASP A 164 -21.48 20.74 -9.39
N HIS A 165 -20.79 19.61 -9.10
CA HIS A 165 -20.68 18.44 -9.96
C HIS A 165 -20.00 18.69 -11.32
N ARG A 166 -19.14 19.70 -11.41
CA ARG A 166 -18.34 19.97 -12.62
C ARG A 166 -16.92 19.40 -12.47
N ILE A 167 -16.32 19.00 -13.59
CA ILE A 167 -14.92 18.59 -13.62
C ILE A 167 -14.05 19.85 -13.69
N ARG A 168 -13.09 19.96 -12.78
CA ARG A 168 -12.05 20.98 -12.77
C ARG A 168 -10.68 20.34 -12.88
N ARG A 169 -9.77 20.95 -13.65
CA ARG A 169 -8.41 20.46 -13.88
C ARG A 169 -7.39 21.48 -13.39
N SER A 170 -6.29 21.00 -12.83
CA SER A 170 -5.12 21.81 -12.48
C SER A 170 -4.20 22.01 -13.69
N SER A 171 -3.21 22.89 -13.52
CA SER A 171 -2.08 22.96 -14.46
C SER A 171 -1.27 21.66 -14.41
N ALA A 172 -0.75 21.21 -15.55
CA ALA A 172 0.13 20.04 -15.62
C ALA A 172 1.46 20.22 -14.86
N LYS A 173 1.89 21.48 -14.66
CA LYS A 173 3.19 21.81 -14.05
C LYS A 173 3.12 22.10 -12.56
N PHE A 174 1.93 22.25 -11.98
CA PHE A 174 1.77 22.71 -10.62
C PHE A 174 0.50 22.17 -9.99
N PHE A 175 0.63 21.61 -8.80
CA PHE A 175 -0.50 21.16 -7.98
C PHE A 175 -0.59 22.01 -6.70
N ILE A 176 0.10 21.61 -5.64
CA ILE A 176 0.13 22.30 -4.35
C ILE A 176 1.59 22.48 -3.95
N PRO A 177 2.04 23.65 -3.44
CA PRO A 177 3.42 23.83 -3.01
C PRO A 177 3.80 22.82 -1.94
N VAL A 178 4.98 22.22 -2.06
CA VAL A 178 5.50 21.21 -1.12
C VAL A 178 5.50 21.73 0.33
N ARG A 179 5.86 23.01 0.53
CA ARG A 179 5.83 23.62 1.88
C ARG A 179 4.43 23.58 2.51
N VAL A 180 3.40 23.89 1.72
CA VAL A 180 2.02 23.92 2.20
C VAL A 180 1.55 22.50 2.56
N LEU A 181 1.83 21.51 1.69
CA LEU A 181 1.57 20.09 1.99
C LEU A 181 2.28 19.66 3.28
N ARG A 182 3.57 19.95 3.38
CA ARG A 182 4.40 19.59 4.54
C ARG A 182 3.86 20.17 5.84
N ASP A 183 3.60 21.47 5.86
CA ASP A 183 3.23 22.17 7.09
C ASP A 183 1.82 21.74 7.54
N LYS A 184 0.90 21.57 6.61
CA LYS A 184 -0.45 21.07 6.91
C LYS A 184 -0.42 19.61 7.40
N PHE A 185 0.34 18.74 6.72
CA PHE A 185 0.50 17.34 7.11
C PHE A 185 1.14 17.23 8.50
N LYS A 186 2.25 17.93 8.74
CA LYS A 186 2.94 17.92 10.04
C LYS A 186 2.01 18.33 11.17
N GLY A 187 1.28 19.44 11.02
CA GLY A 187 0.35 19.92 12.04
C GLY A 187 -0.75 18.90 12.35
N LYS A 188 -1.37 18.30 11.31
CA LYS A 188 -2.38 17.26 11.49
C LYS A 188 -1.83 16.00 12.15
N TYR A 189 -0.70 15.52 11.66
CA TYR A 189 -0.11 14.28 12.17
C TYR A 189 0.24 14.41 13.64
N LEU A 190 0.89 15.51 14.04
CA LEU A 190 1.26 15.76 15.43
C LEU A 190 0.03 15.91 16.33
N SER A 191 -1.00 16.64 15.89
CA SER A 191 -2.24 16.79 16.64
C SER A 191 -2.96 15.47 16.87
N LEU A 192 -3.04 14.61 15.85
CA LEU A 192 -3.69 13.31 15.96
C LEU A 192 -2.85 12.32 16.78
N LEU A 193 -1.52 12.37 16.67
CA LEU A 193 -0.62 11.55 17.47
C LEU A 193 -0.71 11.92 18.95
N ASP A 194 -0.72 13.22 19.26
CA ASP A 194 -0.93 13.71 20.63
C ASP A 194 -2.28 13.25 21.21
N ALA A 195 -3.34 13.33 20.41
CA ALA A 195 -4.66 12.82 20.81
C ALA A 195 -4.64 11.32 21.16
N CYS A 196 -3.91 10.50 20.41
CA CYS A 196 -3.72 9.08 20.71
C CYS A 196 -2.91 8.89 22.02
N TYR A 197 -1.88 9.72 22.23
CA TYR A 197 -1.09 9.71 23.44
C TYR A 197 -1.93 10.05 24.69
N GLN A 198 -2.68 11.15 24.63
CA GLN A 198 -3.55 11.58 25.74
C GLN A 198 -4.63 10.56 26.13
N LYS A 199 -5.07 9.76 25.15
CA LYS A 199 -6.04 8.66 25.38
C LYS A 199 -5.39 7.37 25.89
N GLY A 200 -4.07 7.30 25.98
CA GLY A 200 -3.36 6.08 26.38
C GLY A 200 -3.47 4.94 25.35
N GLU A 201 -3.66 5.26 24.07
CA GLU A 201 -3.81 4.26 22.99
C GLU A 201 -2.46 3.76 22.46
N LEU A 202 -1.34 4.39 22.87
CA LEU A 202 0.00 4.05 22.39
C LEU A 202 0.72 3.08 23.33
N VAL A 203 1.41 2.11 22.75
CA VAL A 203 2.32 1.18 23.41
C VAL A 203 3.76 1.66 23.20
N PHE A 204 4.58 1.65 24.26
CA PHE A 204 5.98 2.08 24.27
C PHE A 204 6.91 0.91 24.56
#